data_f5d66c054edfc8ae98799e1fac2b7bd3
#
_entry.id   f5d66c054edfc8ae98799e1fac2b7bd3
#
_cell.length_a   1.000
_cell.length_b   1.000
_cell.length_c   1.000
_cell.angle_alpha   90.00
_cell.angle_beta   90.00
_cell.angle_gamma   90.00
#
_symmetry.space_group_name_H-M   'P 1'
#
loop_
_entity.id
_entity.type
_entity.pdbx_description
1 polymer ?
#
loop_
_entity_poly.entity_id
_entity_poly.type
_entity_poly.pdbx_seq_one_letter_code
_entity_poly.pdbx_strand_id
1 'polypeptide(L)'
;MRTTTTTPVELKAASKREQAQAALKVLMNHIYELHKGVRHMVLFTCNKKYSEQTIQRLESQGIPYLLQPAGRQNQNIYFGRRECLEAIRLIVTRPLNELTPEEDFILGAMLGYYICAQCERYCKRKGGCKGECECDGHCINKN
;
A
#
# COMPACT_ATOMS: atom_id res chain seq x y z
N MET A 1 14.20 -44.88 -13.59
CA MET A 1 13.89 -43.42 -13.47
C MET A 1 12.40 -43.24 -13.26
N ARG A 2 12.01 -42.87 -12.05
CA ARG A 2 10.60 -42.51 -11.78
C ARG A 2 10.41 -41.05 -12.12
N THR A 3 9.76 -40.76 -13.22
CA THR A 3 9.23 -39.42 -13.53
C THR A 3 7.99 -39.21 -12.71
N THR A 4 8.08 -38.44 -11.64
CA THR A 4 6.90 -37.93 -10.91
C THR A 4 6.19 -36.93 -11.79
N THR A 5 5.11 -37.34 -12.42
CA THR A 5 4.21 -36.45 -13.13
C THR A 5 3.40 -35.67 -12.07
N THR A 6 3.78 -34.42 -11.80
CA THR A 6 3.03 -33.52 -10.93
C THR A 6 1.68 -33.23 -11.60
N THR A 7 0.59 -33.48 -10.92
CA THR A 7 -0.76 -33.21 -11.47
C THR A 7 -1.00 -31.68 -11.53
N PRO A 8 -1.84 -31.20 -12.46
CA PRO A 8 -2.17 -29.78 -12.53
C PRO A 8 -2.77 -29.19 -11.24
N VAL A 9 -3.39 -30.04 -10.41
CA VAL A 9 -3.94 -29.64 -9.12
C VAL A 9 -2.83 -29.38 -8.09
N GLU A 10 -1.78 -30.22 -8.09
CA GLU A 10 -0.61 -30.05 -7.22
C GLU A 10 0.21 -28.80 -7.60
N LEU A 11 0.33 -28.51 -8.90
CA LEU A 11 0.95 -27.29 -9.40
C LEU A 11 0.19 -26.03 -8.97
N LYS A 12 -1.15 -26.06 -9.00
CA LYS A 12 -1.97 -24.95 -8.54
C LYS A 12 -1.88 -24.76 -7.02
N ALA A 13 -1.80 -25.82 -6.24
CA ALA A 13 -1.66 -25.76 -4.79
C ALA A 13 -0.26 -25.23 -4.39
N ALA A 14 0.81 -25.64 -5.08
CA ALA A 14 2.16 -25.13 -4.89
C ALA A 14 2.23 -23.63 -5.22
N SER A 15 1.64 -23.20 -6.33
CA SER A 15 1.58 -21.77 -6.72
C SER A 15 0.87 -20.91 -5.67
N LYS A 16 -0.23 -21.38 -5.08
CA LYS A 16 -0.94 -20.66 -4.01
C LYS A 16 -0.07 -20.55 -2.75
N ARG A 17 0.65 -21.60 -2.37
CA ARG A 17 1.58 -21.60 -1.23
C ARG A 17 2.73 -20.64 -1.45
N GLU A 18 3.30 -20.62 -2.66
CA GLU A 18 4.36 -19.70 -3.04
C GLU A 18 3.89 -18.24 -2.98
N GLN A 19 2.69 -17.95 -3.46
CA GLN A 19 2.09 -16.61 -3.39
C GLN A 19 1.86 -16.18 -1.94
N ALA A 20 1.36 -17.08 -1.09
CA ALA A 20 1.15 -16.82 0.34
C ALA A 20 2.48 -16.54 1.05
N GLN A 21 3.53 -17.30 0.75
CA GLN A 21 4.86 -17.09 1.31
C GLN A 21 5.49 -15.78 0.83
N ALA A 22 5.31 -15.43 -0.45
CA ALA A 22 5.78 -14.16 -1.00
C ALA A 22 5.08 -12.97 -0.32
N ALA A 23 3.77 -13.03 -0.13
CA ALA A 23 3.00 -12.00 0.57
C ALA A 23 3.47 -11.87 2.04
N LEU A 24 3.75 -12.98 2.71
CA LEU A 24 4.27 -12.96 4.08
C LEU A 24 5.64 -12.31 4.17
N LYS A 25 6.53 -12.58 3.22
CA LYS A 25 7.85 -11.93 3.16
C LYS A 25 7.74 -10.42 2.98
N VAL A 26 6.85 -9.96 2.11
CA VAL A 26 6.60 -8.53 1.91
C VAL A 26 6.08 -7.90 3.21
N LEU A 27 5.11 -8.54 3.86
CA LEU A 27 4.58 -8.08 5.14
C LEU A 27 5.68 -7.97 6.20
N MET A 28 6.49 -9.01 6.36
CA MET A 28 7.57 -9.02 7.35
C MET A 28 8.61 -7.94 7.09
N ASN A 29 8.90 -7.67 5.82
CA ASN A 29 9.80 -6.58 5.43
C ASN A 29 9.22 -5.21 5.82
N HIS A 30 7.93 -4.98 5.58
CA HIS A 30 7.26 -3.76 6.00
C HIS A 30 7.25 -3.58 7.52
N ILE A 31 7.02 -4.65 8.27
CA ILE A 31 7.08 -4.62 9.72
C ILE A 31 8.50 -4.28 10.20
N TYR A 32 9.51 -4.84 9.56
CA TYR A 32 10.91 -4.53 9.85
C TYR A 32 11.22 -3.04 9.61
N GLU A 33 10.79 -2.48 8.48
CA GLU A 33 10.98 -1.07 8.17
C GLU A 33 10.27 -0.16 9.17
N LEU A 34 9.09 -0.56 9.62
CA LEU A 34 8.33 0.15 10.64
C LEU A 34 9.09 0.17 11.98
N HIS A 35 9.62 -0.96 12.42
CA HIS A 35 10.41 -1.05 13.65
C HIS A 35 11.72 -0.26 13.56
N LYS A 36 12.32 -0.18 12.39
CA LYS A 36 13.53 0.61 12.16
C LYS A 36 13.27 2.12 12.03
N GLY A 37 12.01 2.54 11.99
CA GLY A 37 11.65 3.94 11.83
C GLY A 37 11.83 4.49 10.41
N VAL A 38 12.07 3.62 9.44
CA VAL A 38 12.14 3.99 8.02
C VAL A 38 10.77 4.40 7.51
N ARG A 39 9.72 3.75 8.00
CA ARG A 39 8.33 4.07 7.71
C ARG A 39 7.58 4.28 9.00
N HIS A 40 6.59 5.18 8.97
CA HIS A 40 5.69 5.43 10.10
C HIS A 40 4.33 4.77 9.92
N MET A 41 3.95 4.49 8.69
CA MET A 41 2.71 3.81 8.32
C MET A 41 2.92 3.02 7.03
N VAL A 42 2.24 1.90 6.92
CA VAL A 42 2.28 1.02 5.75
C VAL A 42 0.85 0.74 5.29
N LEU A 43 0.65 0.71 3.98
CA LEU A 43 -0.55 0.19 3.36
C LEU A 43 -0.22 -1.16 2.70
N PHE A 44 -0.86 -2.20 3.17
CA PHE A 44 -0.70 -3.56 2.68
C PHE A 44 -2.03 -4.06 2.14
N THR A 45 -2.06 -4.42 0.86
CA THR A 45 -3.26 -4.95 0.22
C THR A 45 -3.10 -6.46 0.05
N CYS A 46 -4.04 -7.21 0.56
CA CYS A 46 -4.03 -8.67 0.45
C CYS A 46 -5.41 -9.21 0.13
N ASN A 47 -5.45 -10.46 -0.36
CA ASN A 47 -6.71 -11.18 -0.51
C ASN A 47 -7.33 -11.43 0.88
N LYS A 48 -8.65 -11.35 0.99
CA LYS A 48 -9.38 -11.58 2.24
C LYS A 48 -9.06 -12.93 2.90
N LYS A 49 -8.66 -13.93 2.11
CA LYS A 49 -8.23 -15.23 2.62
C LYS A 49 -7.00 -15.15 3.53
N TYR A 50 -6.13 -14.17 3.30
CA TYR A 50 -4.88 -13.99 4.04
C TYR A 50 -4.95 -12.85 5.05
N SER A 51 -6.04 -12.09 5.07
CA SER A 51 -6.18 -10.92 5.95
C SER A 51 -6.14 -11.32 7.43
N GLU A 52 -6.76 -12.43 7.80
CA GLU A 52 -6.77 -12.92 9.18
C GLU A 52 -5.36 -13.25 9.67
N GLN A 53 -4.56 -13.94 8.87
CA GLN A 53 -3.16 -14.26 9.21
C GLN A 53 -2.32 -13.00 9.36
N THR A 54 -2.53 -12.02 8.49
CA THR A 54 -1.87 -10.71 8.56
C THR A 54 -2.23 -9.98 9.84
N ILE A 55 -3.52 -9.94 10.17
CA ILE A 55 -4.03 -9.31 11.39
C ILE A 55 -3.43 -9.98 12.64
N GLN A 56 -3.43 -11.30 12.69
CA GLN A 56 -2.83 -12.05 13.79
C GLN A 56 -1.35 -11.71 13.99
N ARG A 57 -0.62 -11.57 12.89
CA ARG A 57 0.80 -11.20 12.94
C ARG A 57 0.99 -9.78 13.50
N LEU A 58 0.16 -8.83 13.08
CA LEU A 58 0.20 -7.46 13.58
C LEU A 58 -0.18 -7.40 15.06
N GLU A 59 -1.23 -8.09 15.46
CA GLU A 59 -1.68 -8.16 16.87
C GLU A 59 -0.63 -8.79 17.76
N SER A 60 0.05 -9.84 17.29
CA SER A 60 1.11 -10.49 18.06
C SER A 60 2.29 -9.57 18.37
N GLN A 61 2.49 -8.54 17.57
CA GLN A 61 3.56 -7.56 17.75
C GLN A 61 3.07 -6.23 18.31
N GLY A 62 1.79 -6.15 18.69
CA GLY A 62 1.20 -4.95 19.26
C GLY A 62 1.12 -3.77 18.28
N ILE A 63 1.08 -4.03 16.98
CA ILE A 63 1.00 -3.00 15.95
C ILE A 63 -0.46 -2.67 15.67
N PRO A 64 -0.91 -1.42 15.88
CA PRO A 64 -2.28 -1.02 15.55
C PRO A 64 -2.50 -1.00 14.04
N TYR A 65 -3.73 -1.26 13.62
CA TYR A 65 -4.09 -1.34 12.20
C TYR A 65 -5.52 -0.87 11.96
N LEU A 66 -5.81 -0.53 10.69
CA LEU A 66 -7.15 -0.24 10.18
C LEU A 66 -7.42 -1.10 8.95
N LEU A 67 -8.67 -1.49 8.77
CA LEU A 67 -9.11 -2.31 7.65
C LEU A 67 -10.00 -1.48 6.72
N GLN A 68 -9.79 -1.66 5.42
CA GLN A 68 -10.64 -1.07 4.39
C GLN A 68 -10.88 -2.09 3.29
N PRO A 69 -12.13 -2.40 2.92
CA PRO A 69 -12.40 -3.27 1.78
C PRO A 69 -11.81 -2.69 0.48
N ALA A 70 -11.22 -3.54 -0.32
CA ALA A 70 -10.64 -3.20 -1.62
C ALA A 70 -11.25 -4.09 -2.70
N GLY A 71 -12.47 -3.79 -3.09
CA GLY A 71 -13.26 -4.64 -3.97
C GLY A 71 -13.82 -5.86 -3.24
N ARG A 72 -14.18 -6.89 -4.02
CA ARG A 72 -14.86 -8.09 -3.47
C ARG A 72 -13.91 -9.07 -2.80
N GLN A 73 -12.68 -9.16 -3.27
CA GLN A 73 -11.73 -10.20 -2.88
C GLN A 73 -10.55 -9.71 -2.06
N ASN A 74 -10.26 -8.42 -2.09
CA ASN A 74 -9.09 -7.84 -1.46
C ASN A 74 -9.47 -6.95 -0.28
N GLN A 75 -8.48 -6.73 0.58
CA GLN A 75 -8.60 -5.86 1.73
C GLN A 75 -7.33 -5.02 1.86
N ASN A 76 -7.50 -3.74 2.09
CA ASN A 76 -6.43 -2.84 2.46
C ASN A 76 -6.25 -2.87 3.98
N ILE A 77 -5.03 -3.05 4.42
CA ILE A 77 -4.65 -3.02 5.83
C ILE A 77 -3.64 -1.90 6.01
N TYR A 78 -4.05 -0.85 6.72
CA TYR A 78 -3.17 0.23 7.14
C TYR A 78 -2.63 -0.12 8.52
N PHE A 79 -1.33 -0.11 8.69
CA PHE A 79 -0.75 -0.38 10.00
C PHE A 79 0.47 0.49 10.25
N GLY A 80 0.75 0.77 11.51
CA GLY A 80 1.86 1.58 11.92
C GLY A 80 1.57 2.41 13.17
N ARG A 81 2.09 3.62 13.20
CA ARG A 81 1.93 4.50 14.35
C ARG A 81 0.49 4.95 14.50
N ARG A 82 0.02 4.95 15.74
CA ARG A 82 -1.38 5.28 16.07
C ARG A 82 -1.79 6.66 15.55
N GLU A 83 -0.96 7.66 15.75
CA GLU A 83 -1.22 9.02 15.30
C GLU A 83 -1.39 9.12 13.78
N CYS A 84 -0.64 8.30 13.02
CA CYS A 84 -0.79 8.20 11.57
C CYS A 84 -2.12 7.55 11.18
N LEU A 85 -2.49 6.47 11.86
CA LEU A 85 -3.74 5.76 11.61
C LEU A 85 -4.96 6.62 11.95
N GLU A 86 -4.91 7.39 13.02
CA GLU A 86 -5.99 8.31 13.37
C GLU A 86 -6.18 9.40 12.31
N ALA A 87 -5.08 9.95 11.80
CA ALA A 87 -5.13 10.93 10.72
C ALA A 87 -5.70 10.33 9.43
N ILE A 88 -5.21 9.14 9.04
CA ILE A 88 -5.64 8.51 7.79
C ILE A 88 -7.11 8.09 7.83
N ARG A 89 -7.62 7.72 8.98
CA ARG A 89 -9.04 7.40 9.16
C ARG A 89 -9.95 8.59 8.84
N LEU A 90 -9.50 9.80 9.12
CA LEU A 90 -10.23 11.03 8.83
C LEU A 90 -10.06 11.48 7.37
N ILE A 91 -8.93 11.15 6.75
CA ILE A 91 -8.59 11.59 5.39
C ILE A 91 -9.14 10.63 4.34
N VAL A 92 -8.94 9.32 4.53
CA VAL A 92 -9.36 8.29 3.58
C VAL A 92 -10.74 7.74 3.98
N THR A 93 -11.79 8.42 3.54
CA THR A 93 -13.19 8.06 3.84
C THR A 93 -13.89 7.38 2.67
N ARG A 94 -13.19 7.15 1.57
CA ARG A 94 -13.70 6.56 0.33
C ARG A 94 -12.72 5.56 -0.26
N PRO A 95 -13.11 4.74 -1.26
CA PRO A 95 -12.17 3.81 -1.92
C PRO A 95 -10.96 4.54 -2.51
N LEU A 96 -9.82 3.85 -2.57
CA LEU A 96 -8.56 4.47 -3.02
C LEU A 96 -8.62 5.02 -4.44
N ASN A 97 -9.40 4.39 -5.31
CA ASN A 97 -9.61 4.85 -6.70
C ASN A 97 -10.52 6.08 -6.81
N GLU A 98 -11.17 6.47 -5.73
CA GLU A 98 -12.09 7.62 -5.69
C GLU A 98 -11.52 8.79 -4.86
N LEU A 99 -10.28 8.70 -4.40
CA LEU A 99 -9.63 9.76 -3.64
C LEU A 99 -9.48 11.02 -4.47
N THR A 100 -9.70 12.18 -3.84
CA THR A 100 -9.36 13.46 -4.46
C THR A 100 -7.85 13.54 -4.67
N PRO A 101 -7.36 14.42 -5.57
CA PRO A 101 -5.92 14.62 -5.74
C PRO A 101 -5.21 14.96 -4.44
N GLU A 102 -5.82 15.76 -3.56
CA GLU A 102 -5.28 16.14 -2.26
C GLU A 102 -5.19 14.94 -1.31
N GLU A 103 -6.26 14.15 -1.23
CA GLU A 103 -6.29 12.94 -0.40
C GLU A 103 -5.24 11.92 -0.85
N ASP A 104 -5.11 11.71 -2.16
CA ASP A 104 -4.09 10.84 -2.76
C ASP A 104 -2.68 11.32 -2.43
N PHE A 105 -2.43 12.62 -2.55
CA PHE A 105 -1.14 13.22 -2.23
C PHE A 105 -0.78 13.04 -0.74
N ILE A 106 -1.71 13.31 0.15
CA ILE A 106 -1.51 13.16 1.59
C ILE A 106 -1.20 11.70 1.94
N LEU A 107 -1.99 10.78 1.40
CA LEU A 107 -1.76 9.35 1.63
C LEU A 107 -0.38 8.92 1.16
N GLY A 108 0.02 9.28 -0.06
CA GLY A 108 1.33 8.95 -0.61
C GLY A 108 2.48 9.50 0.23
N ALA A 109 2.35 10.73 0.70
CA ALA A 109 3.34 11.35 1.59
C ALA A 109 3.43 10.60 2.93
N MET A 110 2.29 10.23 3.53
CA MET A 110 2.25 9.49 4.79
C MET A 110 2.83 8.09 4.67
N LEU A 111 2.68 7.44 3.52
CA LEU A 111 3.26 6.14 3.24
C LEU A 111 4.77 6.18 2.97
N GLY A 112 5.35 7.37 2.90
CA GLY A 112 6.78 7.55 2.66
C GLY A 112 7.19 7.35 1.21
N TYR A 113 6.26 7.50 0.27
CA TYR A 113 6.59 7.46 -1.15
C TYR A 113 7.42 8.68 -1.56
N TYR A 114 8.19 8.53 -2.65
CA TYR A 114 9.07 9.59 -3.12
C TYR A 114 8.28 10.88 -3.39
N ILE A 115 8.58 11.92 -2.61
CA ILE A 115 7.76 13.14 -2.58
C ILE A 115 7.69 13.85 -3.93
N CYS A 116 8.77 13.85 -4.71
CA CYS A 116 8.77 14.50 -6.02
C CYS A 116 7.80 13.80 -6.98
N ALA A 117 7.75 12.47 -6.96
CA ALA A 117 6.79 11.70 -7.76
C ALA A 117 5.35 11.96 -7.33
N GLN A 118 5.10 12.12 -6.02
CA GLN A 118 3.78 12.47 -5.50
C GLN A 118 3.36 13.87 -5.94
N CYS A 119 4.28 14.82 -5.95
CA CYS A 119 4.03 16.18 -6.45
C CYS A 119 3.68 16.17 -7.94
N GLU A 120 4.43 15.44 -8.76
CA GLU A 120 4.15 15.30 -10.19
C GLU A 120 2.77 14.69 -10.44
N ARG A 121 2.42 13.63 -9.72
CA ARG A 121 1.12 12.98 -9.78
C ARG A 121 0.00 13.94 -9.41
N TYR A 122 0.17 14.70 -8.35
CA TYR A 122 -0.79 15.70 -7.91
C TYR A 122 -1.02 16.77 -8.97
N CYS A 123 0.06 17.33 -9.52
CA CYS A 123 -0.01 18.35 -10.57
C CYS A 123 -0.74 17.83 -11.81
N LYS A 124 -0.45 16.61 -12.25
CA LYS A 124 -1.14 15.96 -13.38
C LYS A 124 -2.62 15.80 -13.13
N ARG A 125 -3.00 15.34 -11.94
CA ARG A 125 -4.41 15.13 -11.57
C ARG A 125 -5.20 16.43 -11.44
N LYS A 126 -4.55 17.52 -11.04
CA LYS A 126 -5.16 18.87 -10.97
C LYS A 126 -5.20 19.59 -12.31
N GLY A 127 -4.68 18.98 -13.38
CA GLY A 127 -4.58 19.62 -14.70
C GLY A 127 -3.50 20.71 -14.75
N GLY A 128 -2.55 20.69 -13.82
CA GLY A 128 -1.34 21.51 -13.84
C GLY A 128 -0.36 21.05 -14.91
N CYS A 129 0.93 21.28 -14.77
CA CYS A 129 1.94 20.97 -15.77
C CYS A 129 1.69 19.67 -16.53
N LYS A 130 1.20 19.76 -17.74
CA LYS A 130 1.08 18.64 -18.66
C LYS A 130 2.46 18.40 -19.25
N GLY A 131 3.16 17.34 -18.79
CA GLY A 131 4.38 16.83 -19.35
C GLY A 131 5.33 17.88 -19.92
N GLU A 132 6.62 17.75 -19.76
CA GLU A 132 7.63 18.67 -20.30
C GLU A 132 7.37 20.15 -19.96
N CYS A 133 7.32 20.43 -18.67
CA CYS A 133 7.54 21.80 -18.24
C CYS A 133 9.02 22.09 -18.42
N GLU A 134 9.38 22.68 -19.56
CA GLU A 134 10.59 23.50 -19.65
C GLU A 134 10.35 24.74 -18.79
N CYS A 135 10.17 24.49 -17.49
CA CYS A 135 9.99 25.58 -16.54
C CYS A 135 11.36 26.03 -16.07
N ASP A 136 11.88 27.03 -16.74
CA ASP A 136 13.01 27.83 -16.24
C ASP A 136 12.63 28.49 -14.91
N GLY A 137 12.38 27.69 -13.86
CA GLY A 137 12.18 28.15 -12.49
C GLY A 137 11.04 29.14 -12.23
N HIS A 138 10.17 29.42 -13.20
CA HIS A 138 9.16 30.49 -13.12
C HIS A 138 7.70 30.00 -13.07
N CYS A 139 7.44 28.68 -12.94
CA CYS A 139 6.08 28.15 -12.93
C CYS A 139 5.29 28.41 -11.64
N ILE A 140 5.87 29.05 -10.63
CA ILE A 140 5.22 29.26 -9.32
C ILE A 140 4.13 30.32 -9.39
N ASN A 141 4.07 31.17 -10.43
CA ASN A 141 3.18 32.32 -10.51
C ASN A 141 2.16 32.30 -11.64
N LYS A 142 1.81 31.13 -12.18
CA LYS A 142 0.67 31.05 -13.12
C LYS A 142 -0.54 30.48 -12.39
N ASN A 143 -1.27 31.40 -11.74
CA ASN A 143 -2.66 31.17 -11.40
C ASN A 143 -3.51 31.16 -12.67
#